data_3ed2b8302641c8687e97ae37d3b43641
#
_entry.id   3ed2b8302641c8687e97ae37d3b43641
#
_cell.length_a   1.000
_cell.length_b   1.000
_cell.length_c   1.000
_cell.angle_alpha   90.00
_cell.angle_beta   90.00
_cell.angle_gamma   90.00
#
_symmetry.space_group_name_H-M   'P 1'
#
loop_
_entity.id
_entity.type
_entity.pdbx_description
1 polymer ?
#
loop_
_entity_poly.entity_id
_entity_poly.type
_entity_poly.pdbx_seq_one_letter_code
_entity_poly.pdbx_strand_id
1 'polypeptide(L)'
;MKHRTIINIFTGLALAAAVAVIALISIILTGKSHLYNAADRIVQGNNCDGDKTNEAVIFNREPYVYKKGLINILILGIDGEGNLYDNHSPGDMGQSDAVYVVSIDTQSKATHVVGIPRDTMTTIEMSDKDGNTVAVNTGQVTLQYGYGQDIQQCTSLMAKSVSGILYNIHIDRVVVLSVNSIAIINDAVGGVTVTIENDFTDESGEVLDEAFVKGNTIHLTGEQARLFVQERDCNVAESAMDRLSRQEQYMQALEQLLYKKVRKNPFLIMKIIKELKSNDMLYTDMTNAEIVYVFFR
;
A
#
# COMPACT_ATOMS: atom_id res chain seq x y z
N MET A 1 -14.06 53.89 2.20
CA MET A 1 -12.79 53.12 2.32
C MET A 1 -13.01 51.66 2.66
N LYS A 2 -13.82 51.28 3.64
CA LYS A 2 -14.03 49.87 4.08
C LYS A 2 -14.54 48.91 2.98
N HIS A 3 -15.41 49.34 2.08
CA HIS A 3 -15.98 48.47 1.04
C HIS A 3 -14.94 48.03 -0.02
N ARG A 4 -14.03 48.91 -0.40
CA ARG A 4 -12.96 48.61 -1.38
C ARG A 4 -11.93 47.62 -0.81
N THR A 5 -11.63 47.73 0.47
CA THR A 5 -10.71 46.82 1.17
C THR A 5 -11.30 45.42 1.27
N ILE A 6 -12.59 45.28 1.55
CA ILE A 6 -13.28 43.99 1.61
C ILE A 6 -13.31 43.31 0.25
N ILE A 7 -13.64 44.05 -0.82
CA ILE A 7 -13.63 43.51 -2.19
C ILE A 7 -12.23 43.04 -2.59
N ASN A 8 -11.19 43.77 -2.26
CA ASN A 8 -9.80 43.36 -2.56
C ASN A 8 -9.36 42.13 -1.78
N ILE A 9 -9.84 41.91 -0.56
CA ILE A 9 -9.58 40.70 0.21
C ILE A 9 -10.29 39.51 -0.44
N PHE A 10 -11.56 39.63 -0.79
CA PHE A 10 -12.32 38.57 -1.47
C PHE A 10 -11.74 38.20 -2.82
N THR A 11 -11.32 39.20 -3.63
CA THR A 11 -10.68 38.93 -4.91
C THR A 11 -9.31 38.29 -4.75
N GLY A 12 -8.53 38.66 -3.72
CA GLY A 12 -7.26 38.00 -3.38
C GLY A 12 -7.43 36.57 -2.95
N LEU A 13 -8.43 36.28 -2.11
CA LEU A 13 -8.77 34.91 -1.67
C LEU A 13 -9.27 34.05 -2.83
N ALA A 14 -10.11 34.60 -3.71
CA ALA A 14 -10.59 33.88 -4.90
C ALA A 14 -9.45 33.56 -5.87
N LEU A 15 -8.53 34.50 -6.08
CA LEU A 15 -7.34 34.29 -6.91
C LEU A 15 -6.41 33.22 -6.30
N ALA A 16 -6.15 33.29 -5.01
CA ALA A 16 -5.34 32.29 -4.30
C ALA A 16 -5.98 30.89 -4.39
N ALA A 17 -7.30 30.79 -4.22
CA ALA A 17 -8.03 29.52 -4.38
C ALA A 17 -7.93 28.99 -5.83
N ALA A 18 -8.08 29.86 -6.83
CA ALA A 18 -7.93 29.46 -8.24
C ALA A 18 -6.51 28.96 -8.56
N VAL A 19 -5.47 29.63 -8.05
CA VAL A 19 -4.07 29.19 -8.19
C VAL A 19 -3.84 27.83 -7.53
N ALA A 20 -4.39 27.60 -6.34
CA ALA A 20 -4.28 26.31 -5.64
C ALA A 20 -4.98 25.17 -6.41
N VAL A 21 -6.15 25.42 -6.99
CA VAL A 21 -6.86 24.45 -7.84
C VAL A 21 -6.06 24.13 -9.11
N ILE A 22 -5.52 25.15 -9.78
CA ILE A 22 -4.68 24.96 -10.98
C ILE A 22 -3.43 24.15 -10.64
N ALA A 23 -2.78 24.43 -9.51
CA ALA A 23 -1.61 23.68 -9.04
C ALA A 23 -1.97 22.21 -8.77
N LEU A 24 -3.10 21.94 -8.11
CA LEU A 24 -3.58 20.58 -7.86
C LEU A 24 -3.86 19.83 -9.17
N ILE A 25 -4.57 20.45 -10.10
CA ILE A 25 -4.84 19.86 -11.43
C ILE A 25 -3.52 19.56 -12.16
N SER A 26 -2.56 20.47 -12.11
CA SER A 26 -1.24 20.26 -12.74
C SER A 26 -0.52 19.06 -12.11
N ILE A 27 -0.54 18.92 -10.79
CA ILE A 27 0.05 17.76 -10.08
C ILE A 27 -0.63 16.47 -10.53
N ILE A 28 -1.96 16.44 -10.56
CA ILE A 28 -2.73 15.24 -10.99
C ILE A 28 -2.39 14.86 -12.44
N LEU A 29 -2.34 15.85 -13.36
CA LEU A 29 -2.02 15.60 -14.77
C LEU A 29 -0.57 15.12 -14.96
N THR A 30 0.37 15.67 -14.19
CA THR A 30 1.77 15.23 -14.20
C THR A 30 1.89 13.80 -13.70
N GLY A 31 1.26 13.46 -12.57
CA GLY A 31 1.25 12.10 -12.02
C GLY A 31 0.62 11.10 -12.99
N LYS A 32 -0.49 11.47 -13.62
CA LYS A 32 -1.11 10.68 -14.69
C LYS A 32 -0.13 10.41 -15.82
N SER A 33 0.50 11.47 -16.35
CA SER A 33 1.43 11.36 -17.49
C SER A 33 2.61 10.45 -17.16
N HIS A 34 3.17 10.54 -15.96
CA HIS A 34 4.28 9.70 -15.53
C HIS A 34 3.90 8.22 -15.47
N LEU A 35 2.76 7.89 -14.83
CA LEU A 35 2.29 6.50 -14.71
C LEU A 35 1.92 5.91 -16.08
N TYR A 36 1.21 6.65 -16.92
CA TYR A 36 0.83 6.19 -18.25
C TYR A 36 2.05 6.01 -19.16
N ASN A 37 3.03 6.91 -19.10
CA ASN A 37 4.28 6.75 -19.85
C ASN A 37 5.13 5.59 -19.34
N ALA A 38 5.05 5.23 -18.07
CA ALA A 38 5.69 4.02 -17.54
C ALA A 38 5.03 2.77 -18.11
N ALA A 39 3.70 2.67 -18.08
CA ALA A 39 2.95 1.56 -18.66
C ALA A 39 3.16 1.40 -20.18
N ASP A 40 3.25 2.53 -20.93
CA ASP A 40 3.47 2.51 -22.38
C ASP A 40 4.90 2.14 -22.77
N ARG A 41 5.91 2.47 -21.94
CA ARG A 41 7.32 2.09 -22.21
C ARG A 41 7.54 0.60 -22.24
N ILE A 42 6.79 -0.15 -21.45
CA ILE A 42 6.83 -1.62 -21.42
C ILE A 42 6.29 -2.22 -22.73
N VAL A 43 5.34 -1.54 -23.37
CA VAL A 43 4.77 -1.95 -24.66
C VAL A 43 5.74 -1.73 -25.82
N GLN A 44 6.71 -0.82 -25.71
CA GLN A 44 7.64 -0.44 -26.79
C GLN A 44 8.99 -1.17 -26.74
N GLY A 45 9.20 -2.10 -25.81
CA GLY A 45 10.33 -3.01 -25.80
C GLY A 45 11.68 -2.32 -25.64
N ASN A 46 12.15 -2.21 -24.42
CA ASN A 46 13.59 -2.25 -24.16
C ASN A 46 13.88 -3.56 -23.41
N ASN A 47 14.54 -4.46 -24.13
CA ASN A 47 14.99 -5.77 -23.72
C ASN A 47 15.74 -5.72 -22.37
N CYS A 48 15.03 -6.04 -21.30
CA CYS A 48 15.63 -6.63 -20.13
C CYS A 48 15.00 -8.02 -20.01
N ASP A 49 15.75 -9.04 -20.37
CA ASP A 49 15.46 -10.48 -20.33
C ASP A 49 14.04 -10.90 -20.74
N GLY A 50 13.90 -11.22 -22.03
CA GLY A 50 12.79 -12.03 -22.58
C GLY A 50 11.41 -11.42 -22.39
N ASP A 51 11.02 -10.52 -23.30
CA ASP A 51 9.64 -10.02 -23.41
C ASP A 51 8.66 -11.18 -23.63
N LYS A 52 8.16 -11.75 -22.53
CA LYS A 52 7.10 -12.77 -22.53
C LYS A 52 5.69 -12.15 -22.60
N THR A 53 5.57 -10.84 -22.73
CA THR A 53 4.27 -10.14 -22.76
C THR A 53 3.41 -10.49 -23.97
N ASN A 54 3.99 -11.14 -25.00
CA ASN A 54 3.26 -11.64 -26.15
C ASN A 54 2.97 -13.16 -26.10
N GLU A 55 3.47 -13.88 -25.09
CA GLU A 55 3.16 -15.29 -24.91
C GLU A 55 1.80 -15.45 -24.23
N ALA A 56 0.94 -16.28 -24.81
CA ALA A 56 -0.34 -16.60 -24.19
C ALA A 56 -0.11 -17.48 -22.95
N VAL A 57 -0.70 -17.10 -21.84
CA VAL A 57 -0.81 -17.93 -20.64
C VAL A 57 -1.98 -18.89 -20.83
N ILE A 58 -1.75 -20.19 -20.70
CA ILE A 58 -2.81 -21.20 -20.78
C ILE A 58 -3.38 -21.41 -19.37
N PHE A 59 -4.63 -21.02 -19.16
CA PHE A 59 -5.36 -21.28 -17.93
C PHE A 59 -6.67 -21.98 -18.25
N ASN A 60 -6.96 -23.09 -17.57
CA ASN A 60 -8.12 -23.94 -17.82
C ASN A 60 -8.28 -24.34 -19.30
N ARG A 61 -7.16 -24.58 -20.01
CA ARG A 61 -7.07 -24.91 -21.46
C ARG A 61 -7.44 -23.76 -22.41
N GLU A 62 -7.66 -22.57 -21.90
CA GLU A 62 -7.93 -21.35 -22.69
C GLU A 62 -6.71 -20.44 -22.70
N PRO A 63 -6.36 -19.86 -23.85
CA PRO A 63 -5.25 -18.93 -23.96
C PRO A 63 -5.66 -17.53 -23.50
N TYR A 64 -4.86 -16.93 -22.63
CA TYR A 64 -4.99 -15.55 -22.15
C TYR A 64 -3.75 -14.77 -22.55
N VAL A 65 -3.94 -13.53 -22.97
CA VAL A 65 -2.87 -12.59 -23.25
C VAL A 65 -2.93 -11.42 -22.28
N TYR A 66 -1.77 -10.83 -22.00
CA TYR A 66 -1.71 -9.68 -21.11
C TYR A 66 -2.48 -8.50 -21.68
N LYS A 67 -3.33 -7.92 -20.87
CA LYS A 67 -4.03 -6.69 -21.23
C LYS A 67 -3.05 -5.51 -21.19
N LYS A 68 -2.92 -4.80 -22.32
CA LYS A 68 -2.12 -3.58 -22.41
C LYS A 68 -2.79 -2.43 -21.65
N GLY A 69 -1.98 -1.50 -21.15
CA GLY A 69 -2.47 -0.31 -20.46
C GLY A 69 -2.93 -0.58 -19.03
N LEU A 70 -2.40 -1.62 -18.39
CA LEU A 70 -2.51 -1.81 -16.95
C LEU A 70 -1.31 -1.15 -16.25
N ILE A 71 -1.58 -0.50 -15.11
CA ILE A 71 -0.58 -0.03 -14.16
C ILE A 71 -0.72 -0.90 -12.92
N ASN A 72 0.32 -1.68 -12.61
CA ASN A 72 0.32 -2.60 -11.47
C ASN A 72 1.20 -2.03 -10.35
N ILE A 73 0.59 -1.76 -9.22
CA ILE A 73 1.24 -1.22 -8.02
C ILE A 73 1.27 -2.33 -6.97
N LEU A 74 2.47 -2.75 -6.58
CA LEU A 74 2.66 -3.68 -5.47
C LEU A 74 2.62 -2.91 -4.15
N ILE A 75 1.75 -3.32 -3.24
CA ILE A 75 1.63 -2.75 -1.89
C ILE A 75 2.03 -3.83 -0.89
N LEU A 76 3.01 -3.50 -0.05
CA LEU A 76 3.54 -4.37 0.99
C LEU A 76 3.31 -3.76 2.36
N GLY A 77 2.80 -4.57 3.29
CA GLY A 77 2.74 -4.25 4.71
C GLY A 77 3.78 -5.07 5.47
N ILE A 78 4.73 -4.39 6.09
CA ILE A 78 5.84 -5.03 6.79
C ILE A 78 5.54 -5.08 8.28
N ASP A 79 5.60 -6.29 8.83
CA ASP A 79 5.49 -6.55 10.25
C ASP A 79 6.89 -6.55 10.87
N GLY A 80 7.31 -5.40 11.40
CA GLY A 80 8.59 -5.23 12.06
C GLY A 80 8.54 -4.07 13.05
N GLU A 81 9.21 -4.23 14.20
CA GLU A 81 9.28 -3.19 15.23
C GLU A 81 10.19 -2.01 14.85
N GLY A 82 11.03 -2.17 13.82
CA GLY A 82 12.00 -1.17 13.36
C GLY A 82 11.46 -0.22 12.28
N ASN A 83 12.27 0.75 11.92
CA ASN A 83 12.05 1.60 10.77
C ASN A 83 12.37 0.83 9.49
N LEU A 84 11.67 1.16 8.38
CA LEU A 84 11.89 0.49 7.09
C LEU A 84 13.32 0.63 6.54
N TYR A 85 14.08 1.62 7.04
CA TYR A 85 15.44 1.95 6.58
C TYR A 85 16.54 1.56 7.57
N ASP A 86 16.21 0.85 8.63
CA ASP A 86 17.22 0.35 9.55
C ASP A 86 18.16 -0.60 8.83
N ASN A 87 19.45 -0.54 9.20
CA ASN A 87 20.47 -1.42 8.63
C ASN A 87 20.31 -2.83 9.22
N HIS A 88 19.76 -3.71 8.43
CA HIS A 88 19.61 -5.13 8.74
C HIS A 88 20.57 -5.98 7.88
N SER A 89 20.78 -7.22 8.29
CA SER A 89 21.41 -8.22 7.42
C SER A 89 20.34 -8.92 6.59
N PRO A 90 20.68 -9.43 5.39
CA PRO A 90 19.77 -10.32 4.67
C PRO A 90 19.29 -11.47 5.57
N GLY A 91 17.97 -11.63 5.65
CA GLY A 91 17.30 -12.54 6.59
C GLY A 91 16.62 -11.85 7.78
N ASP A 92 16.98 -10.60 8.10
CA ASP A 92 16.49 -9.86 9.27
C ASP A 92 15.62 -8.63 8.92
N MET A 93 15.34 -8.39 7.62
CA MET A 93 14.60 -7.20 7.15
C MET A 93 13.09 -7.22 7.46
N GLY A 94 12.61 -8.17 8.29
CA GLY A 94 11.19 -8.36 8.57
C GLY A 94 10.48 -9.20 7.50
N GLN A 95 9.17 -9.33 7.65
CA GLN A 95 8.33 -10.12 6.76
C GLN A 95 7.21 -9.24 6.19
N SER A 96 6.80 -9.56 4.96
CA SER A 96 5.66 -8.90 4.33
C SER A 96 4.37 -9.66 4.63
N ASP A 97 3.67 -9.27 5.70
CA ASP A 97 2.42 -9.90 6.14
C ASP A 97 1.21 -9.53 5.28
N ALA A 98 1.28 -8.39 4.60
CA ALA A 98 0.28 -7.94 3.65
C ALA A 98 0.91 -7.77 2.27
N VAL A 99 0.39 -8.47 1.28
CA VAL A 99 0.85 -8.43 -0.11
C VAL A 99 -0.34 -8.21 -1.03
N TYR A 100 -0.42 -7.04 -1.65
CA TYR A 100 -1.49 -6.68 -2.56
C TYR A 100 -0.95 -6.14 -3.87
N VAL A 101 -1.62 -6.47 -4.97
CA VAL A 101 -1.38 -5.82 -6.27
C VAL A 101 -2.64 -5.04 -6.64
N VAL A 102 -2.47 -3.73 -6.79
CA VAL A 102 -3.50 -2.83 -7.30
C VAL A 102 -3.25 -2.63 -8.79
N SER A 103 -4.14 -3.19 -9.62
CA SER A 103 -4.07 -3.09 -11.07
C SER A 103 -5.06 -2.06 -11.57
N ILE A 104 -4.55 -1.01 -12.19
CA ILE A 104 -5.32 0.13 -12.70
C ILE A 104 -5.40 0.02 -14.22
N ASP A 105 -6.59 -0.17 -14.75
CA ASP A 105 -6.85 -0.14 -16.18
C ASP A 105 -6.96 1.31 -16.67
N THR A 106 -6.01 1.71 -17.51
CA THR A 106 -5.93 3.09 -18.05
C THR A 106 -7.03 3.40 -19.07
N GLN A 107 -7.64 2.37 -19.68
CA GLN A 107 -8.69 2.51 -20.69
C GLN A 107 -10.08 2.53 -20.05
N SER A 108 -10.44 1.48 -19.31
CA SER A 108 -11.76 1.38 -18.66
C SER A 108 -11.87 2.20 -17.38
N LYS A 109 -10.72 2.61 -16.81
CA LYS A 109 -10.60 3.25 -15.51
C LYS A 109 -11.01 2.33 -14.33
N ALA A 110 -11.18 1.04 -14.55
CA ALA A 110 -11.40 0.09 -13.48
C ALA A 110 -10.14 -0.09 -12.63
N THR A 111 -10.33 -0.36 -11.36
CA THR A 111 -9.27 -0.73 -10.43
C THR A 111 -9.59 -2.11 -9.88
N HIS A 112 -8.62 -3.00 -9.93
CA HIS A 112 -8.70 -4.34 -9.38
C HIS A 112 -7.65 -4.49 -8.29
N VAL A 113 -8.03 -5.10 -7.17
CA VAL A 113 -7.13 -5.39 -6.05
C VAL A 113 -7.04 -6.90 -5.92
N VAL A 114 -5.82 -7.41 -5.96
CA VAL A 114 -5.51 -8.83 -5.78
C VAL A 114 -4.69 -8.97 -4.50
N GLY A 115 -5.24 -9.62 -3.48
CA GLY A 115 -4.52 -10.02 -2.28
C GLY A 115 -3.81 -11.36 -2.49
N ILE A 116 -2.54 -11.43 -2.11
CA ILE A 116 -1.76 -12.67 -2.16
C ILE A 116 -1.57 -13.15 -0.72
N PRO A 117 -2.09 -14.34 -0.35
CA PRO A 117 -1.88 -14.87 0.98
C PRO A 117 -0.38 -15.00 1.31
N ARG A 118 0.02 -14.54 2.50
CA ARG A 118 1.43 -14.53 2.94
C ARG A 118 2.11 -15.90 2.86
N ASP A 119 1.33 -16.98 3.00
CA ASP A 119 1.80 -18.36 2.98
C ASP A 119 1.87 -18.95 1.56
N THR A 120 1.60 -18.14 0.52
CA THR A 120 1.71 -18.58 -0.88
C THR A 120 3.13 -19.00 -1.18
N MET A 121 3.29 -20.26 -1.64
CA MET A 121 4.59 -20.81 -1.99
C MET A 121 5.07 -20.28 -3.33
N THR A 122 6.29 -19.79 -3.37
CA THR A 122 6.93 -19.24 -4.57
C THR A 122 8.43 -19.46 -4.54
N THR A 123 9.11 -19.08 -5.61
CA THR A 123 10.58 -19.03 -5.64
C THR A 123 11.08 -17.88 -4.78
N ILE A 124 11.94 -18.19 -3.83
CA ILE A 124 12.59 -17.24 -2.91
C ILE A 124 14.06 -17.17 -3.26
N GLU A 125 14.56 -15.96 -3.47
CA GLU A 125 15.98 -15.66 -3.69
C GLU A 125 16.56 -15.07 -2.41
N MET A 126 17.69 -15.61 -1.99
CA MET A 126 18.44 -15.15 -0.81
C MET A 126 19.68 -14.41 -1.27
N SER A 127 19.94 -13.24 -0.71
CA SER A 127 21.11 -12.43 -1.03
C SER A 127 22.15 -12.50 0.08
N ASP A 128 23.42 -12.26 -0.27
CA ASP A 128 24.49 -11.95 0.68
C ASP A 128 24.50 -10.44 1.02
N LYS A 129 25.47 -10.03 1.85
CA LYS A 129 25.63 -8.63 2.25
C LYS A 129 26.03 -7.69 1.10
N ASP A 130 26.52 -8.25 0.01
CA ASP A 130 26.92 -7.50 -1.19
C ASP A 130 25.80 -7.49 -2.24
N GLY A 131 24.63 -8.08 -1.92
CA GLY A 131 23.45 -8.12 -2.77
C GLY A 131 23.47 -9.21 -3.85
N ASN A 132 24.46 -10.13 -3.81
CA ASN A 132 24.50 -11.24 -4.76
C ASN A 132 23.55 -12.36 -4.33
N THR A 133 22.85 -12.96 -5.27
CA THR A 133 22.05 -14.15 -5.00
C THR A 133 22.93 -15.33 -4.64
N VAL A 134 22.78 -15.84 -3.42
CA VAL A 134 23.57 -16.99 -2.91
C VAL A 134 22.76 -18.29 -2.85
N ALA A 135 21.45 -18.20 -2.79
CA ALA A 135 20.56 -19.36 -2.84
C ALA A 135 19.21 -19.03 -3.47
N VAL A 136 18.60 -20.04 -4.07
CA VAL A 136 17.24 -19.99 -4.61
C VAL A 136 16.49 -21.23 -4.12
N ASN A 137 15.41 -21.02 -3.39
CA ASN A 137 14.60 -22.07 -2.81
C ASN A 137 13.11 -21.84 -3.04
N THR A 138 12.27 -22.82 -2.72
CA THR A 138 10.82 -22.63 -2.63
C THR A 138 10.46 -22.31 -1.18
N GLY A 139 9.71 -21.23 -0.99
CA GLY A 139 9.27 -20.79 0.34
C GLY A 139 8.04 -19.91 0.27
N GLN A 140 7.55 -19.48 1.43
CA GLN A 140 6.42 -18.56 1.54
C GLN A 140 6.80 -17.17 1.02
N VAL A 141 5.91 -16.51 0.28
CA VAL A 141 6.15 -15.18 -0.32
C VAL A 141 6.48 -14.12 0.74
N THR A 142 5.90 -14.23 1.94
CA THR A 142 6.16 -13.31 3.06
C THR A 142 7.65 -13.19 3.40
N LEU A 143 8.41 -14.29 3.27
CA LEU A 143 9.83 -14.37 3.62
C LEU A 143 10.73 -13.64 2.61
N GLN A 144 10.26 -13.47 1.37
CA GLN A 144 11.10 -12.90 0.31
C GLN A 144 11.58 -11.49 0.64
N TYR A 145 10.76 -10.69 1.32
CA TYR A 145 11.13 -9.32 1.70
C TYR A 145 12.38 -9.31 2.60
N GLY A 146 12.48 -10.25 3.53
CA GLY A 146 13.57 -10.32 4.48
C GLY A 146 14.96 -10.61 3.88
N TYR A 147 15.04 -11.12 2.65
CA TYR A 147 16.29 -11.61 2.07
C TYR A 147 17.06 -10.59 1.21
N GLY A 148 16.59 -9.35 1.08
CA GLY A 148 17.36 -8.27 0.45
C GLY A 148 18.39 -7.66 1.42
N GLN A 149 19.41 -7.00 0.88
CA GLN A 149 20.40 -6.27 1.67
C GLN A 149 19.93 -4.86 2.09
N ASP A 150 19.00 -4.30 1.33
CA ASP A 150 18.41 -2.99 1.56
C ASP A 150 16.96 -2.98 1.03
N ILE A 151 16.24 -1.90 1.33
CA ILE A 151 14.82 -1.78 0.96
C ILE A 151 14.58 -1.84 -0.56
N GLN A 152 15.53 -1.36 -1.37
CA GLN A 152 15.43 -1.41 -2.83
C GLN A 152 15.52 -2.85 -3.32
N GLN A 153 16.47 -3.63 -2.79
CA GLN A 153 16.60 -5.03 -3.14
C GLN A 153 15.43 -5.86 -2.59
N CYS A 154 15.00 -5.63 -1.34
CA CYS A 154 13.83 -6.29 -0.76
C CYS A 154 12.58 -6.11 -1.64
N THR A 155 12.31 -4.88 -2.08
CA THR A 155 11.17 -4.57 -2.95
C THR A 155 11.31 -5.17 -4.35
N SER A 156 12.51 -5.19 -4.90
CA SER A 156 12.80 -5.80 -6.21
C SER A 156 12.57 -7.32 -6.19
N LEU A 157 13.08 -7.99 -5.15
CA LEU A 157 12.89 -9.43 -4.94
C LEU A 157 11.40 -9.77 -4.74
N MET A 158 10.67 -8.97 -3.94
CA MET A 158 9.24 -9.14 -3.77
C MET A 158 8.48 -8.94 -5.08
N ALA A 159 8.79 -7.90 -5.85
CA ALA A 159 8.16 -7.65 -7.15
C ALA A 159 8.38 -8.82 -8.11
N LYS A 160 9.59 -9.41 -8.13
CA LYS A 160 9.92 -10.59 -8.93
C LYS A 160 9.11 -11.81 -8.51
N SER A 161 9.02 -12.10 -7.22
CA SER A 161 8.24 -13.24 -6.68
C SER A 161 6.75 -13.07 -6.93
N VAL A 162 6.19 -11.89 -6.69
CA VAL A 162 4.78 -11.57 -6.94
C VAL A 162 4.46 -11.64 -8.44
N SER A 163 5.34 -11.10 -9.29
CA SER A 163 5.23 -11.23 -10.74
C SER A 163 5.13 -12.70 -11.15
N GLY A 164 6.01 -13.55 -10.62
CA GLY A 164 6.01 -14.99 -10.91
C GLY A 164 4.71 -15.69 -10.48
N ILE A 165 4.16 -15.36 -9.31
CA ILE A 165 2.86 -15.88 -8.82
C ILE A 165 1.73 -15.49 -9.79
N LEU A 166 1.77 -14.27 -10.34
CA LEU A 166 0.75 -13.71 -11.20
C LEU A 166 1.09 -13.85 -12.70
N TYR A 167 1.71 -14.98 -13.09
CA TYR A 167 2.03 -15.30 -14.48
C TYR A 167 2.94 -14.29 -15.18
N ASN A 168 3.91 -13.73 -14.45
CA ASN A 168 4.90 -12.76 -14.94
C ASN A 168 4.29 -11.41 -15.36
N ILE A 169 3.24 -10.94 -14.68
CA ILE A 169 2.78 -9.56 -14.87
C ILE A 169 3.90 -8.59 -14.50
N HIS A 170 3.96 -7.48 -15.21
CA HIS A 170 4.89 -6.42 -14.84
C HIS A 170 4.40 -5.65 -13.60
N ILE A 171 5.29 -5.38 -12.65
CA ILE A 171 5.03 -4.49 -11.52
C ILE A 171 5.65 -3.12 -11.85
N ASP A 172 4.81 -2.10 -11.94
CA ASP A 172 5.23 -0.75 -12.35
C ASP A 172 5.75 0.09 -11.20
N ARG A 173 5.18 -0.08 -10.01
CA ARG A 173 5.51 0.68 -8.80
C ARG A 173 5.38 -0.18 -7.56
N VAL A 174 6.12 0.22 -6.53
CA VAL A 174 6.05 -0.42 -5.21
C VAL A 174 5.76 0.60 -4.12
N VAL A 175 4.94 0.21 -3.16
CA VAL A 175 4.65 0.94 -1.92
C VAL A 175 4.87 -0.02 -0.76
N VAL A 176 5.71 0.36 0.18
CA VAL A 176 5.95 -0.39 1.42
C VAL A 176 5.51 0.45 2.61
N LEU A 177 4.71 -0.13 3.45
CA LEU A 177 4.22 0.48 4.67
C LEU A 177 4.65 -0.37 5.88
N SER A 178 5.22 0.27 6.88
CA SER A 178 5.37 -0.35 8.20
C SER A 178 3.99 -0.49 8.86
N VAL A 179 3.79 -1.53 9.65
CA VAL A 179 2.56 -1.72 10.44
C VAL A 179 2.26 -0.51 11.33
N ASN A 180 3.30 0.16 11.84
CA ASN A 180 3.17 1.37 12.66
C ASN A 180 2.57 2.57 11.89
N SER A 181 2.58 2.54 10.55
CA SER A 181 1.94 3.56 9.71
C SER A 181 0.43 3.64 9.93
N ILE A 182 -0.20 2.55 10.39
CA ILE A 182 -1.65 2.46 10.64
C ILE A 182 -2.06 3.50 11.68
N ALA A 183 -1.28 3.66 12.75
CA ALA A 183 -1.56 4.63 13.81
C ALA A 183 -1.58 6.06 13.25
N ILE A 184 -0.55 6.43 12.48
CA ILE A 184 -0.44 7.76 11.86
C ILE A 184 -1.58 8.02 10.87
N ILE A 185 -1.89 7.05 10.01
CA ILE A 185 -2.97 7.18 9.03
C ILE A 185 -4.32 7.35 9.73
N ASN A 186 -4.59 6.51 10.75
CA ASN A 186 -5.82 6.57 11.53
C ASN A 186 -6.01 7.95 12.18
N ASP A 187 -5.00 8.47 12.84
CA ASP A 187 -5.06 9.77 13.52
C ASP A 187 -5.19 10.92 12.52
N ALA A 188 -4.49 10.85 11.39
CA ALA A 188 -4.58 11.87 10.34
C ALA A 188 -5.98 11.99 9.74
N VAL A 189 -6.72 10.88 9.62
CA VAL A 189 -8.13 10.90 9.17
C VAL A 189 -9.09 11.22 10.32
N GLY A 190 -8.61 11.32 11.56
CA GLY A 190 -9.38 11.65 12.75
C GLY A 190 -10.07 10.46 13.39
N GLY A 191 -9.52 9.27 13.22
CA GLY A 191 -9.98 8.01 13.81
C GLY A 191 -11.05 7.26 13.00
N VAL A 192 -10.85 5.97 12.84
CA VAL A 192 -11.83 5.06 12.22
C VAL A 192 -12.78 4.53 13.28
N THR A 193 -14.04 4.35 12.94
CA THR A 193 -15.04 3.75 13.83
C THR A 193 -15.34 2.33 13.37
N VAL A 194 -15.24 1.37 14.29
CA VAL A 194 -15.50 -0.05 14.04
C VAL A 194 -16.46 -0.62 15.08
N THR A 195 -17.09 -1.74 14.77
CA THR A 195 -17.88 -2.52 15.73
C THR A 195 -17.14 -3.81 16.05
N ILE A 196 -16.99 -4.11 17.32
CA ILE A 196 -16.28 -5.31 17.78
C ILE A 196 -17.21 -6.51 17.62
N GLU A 197 -16.85 -7.42 16.72
CA GLU A 197 -17.65 -8.60 16.40
C GLU A 197 -17.42 -9.76 17.39
N ASN A 198 -16.18 -9.91 17.88
CA ASN A 198 -15.78 -10.89 18.86
C ASN A 198 -14.92 -10.22 19.93
N ASP A 199 -14.92 -10.76 21.16
CA ASP A 199 -13.99 -10.31 22.19
C ASP A 199 -12.56 -10.49 21.68
N PHE A 200 -11.73 -9.48 21.93
CA PHE A 200 -10.39 -9.41 21.40
C PHE A 200 -9.37 -9.53 22.53
N THR A 201 -8.78 -10.70 22.63
CA THR A 201 -7.84 -11.07 23.69
C THR A 201 -6.42 -11.20 23.14
N ASP A 202 -5.44 -11.06 24.02
CA ASP A 202 -4.04 -11.41 23.77
C ASP A 202 -3.79 -12.92 23.95
N GLU A 203 -2.52 -13.32 23.83
CA GLU A 203 -2.11 -14.72 24.02
C GLU A 203 -2.32 -15.25 25.44
N SER A 204 -2.51 -14.37 26.44
CA SER A 204 -2.84 -14.76 27.82
C SER A 204 -4.34 -14.94 28.05
N GLY A 205 -5.17 -14.56 27.08
CA GLY A 205 -6.63 -14.56 27.18
C GLY A 205 -7.18 -13.30 27.87
N GLU A 206 -6.34 -12.28 28.11
CA GLU A 206 -6.80 -11.00 28.64
C GLU A 206 -7.24 -10.07 27.48
N VAL A 207 -8.27 -9.28 27.73
CA VAL A 207 -8.75 -8.29 26.74
C VAL A 207 -7.67 -7.22 26.57
N LEU A 208 -7.19 -7.03 25.34
CA LEU A 208 -6.11 -6.09 24.98
C LEU A 208 -6.42 -4.62 25.33
N ASP A 209 -7.68 -4.25 25.28
CA ASP A 209 -8.18 -2.92 25.62
C ASP A 209 -9.63 -3.08 26.11
N GLU A 210 -10.00 -2.40 27.19
CA GLU A 210 -11.36 -2.47 27.75
C GLU A 210 -12.45 -2.07 26.74
N ALA A 211 -12.09 -1.35 25.68
CA ALA A 211 -12.99 -1.00 24.59
C ALA A 211 -13.26 -2.16 23.61
N PHE A 212 -12.38 -3.17 23.54
CA PHE A 212 -12.44 -4.27 22.59
C PHE A 212 -13.35 -5.43 23.03
N VAL A 213 -14.50 -5.08 23.57
CA VAL A 213 -15.55 -6.04 23.99
C VAL A 213 -16.59 -6.16 22.90
N LYS A 214 -17.01 -7.41 22.63
CA LYS A 214 -18.04 -7.74 21.63
C LYS A 214 -19.30 -6.87 21.75
N GLY A 215 -19.72 -6.34 20.61
CA GLY A 215 -20.91 -5.48 20.50
C GLY A 215 -20.62 -3.99 20.70
N ASN A 216 -19.44 -3.62 21.20
CA ASN A 216 -19.06 -2.22 21.31
C ASN A 216 -18.80 -1.62 19.93
N THR A 217 -19.24 -0.37 19.76
CA THR A 217 -18.83 0.45 18.61
C THR A 217 -17.87 1.51 19.12
N ILE A 218 -16.65 1.47 18.66
CA ILE A 218 -15.55 2.30 19.17
C ILE A 218 -14.93 3.15 18.07
N HIS A 219 -14.50 4.33 18.46
CA HIS A 219 -13.73 5.25 17.65
C HIS A 219 -12.25 5.06 17.97
N LEU A 220 -11.52 4.39 17.08
CA LEU A 220 -10.16 3.95 17.34
C LEU A 220 -9.19 5.13 17.39
N THR A 221 -8.37 5.19 18.43
CA THR A 221 -7.11 5.93 18.41
C THR A 221 -6.12 5.25 17.46
N GLY A 222 -5.01 5.92 17.13
CA GLY A 222 -3.98 5.33 16.26
C GLY A 222 -3.44 4.00 16.80
N GLU A 223 -3.13 3.94 18.08
CA GLU A 223 -2.64 2.72 18.73
C GLU A 223 -3.70 1.61 18.76
N GLN A 224 -4.94 1.95 19.09
CA GLN A 224 -6.04 0.99 19.04
C GLN A 224 -6.28 0.47 17.62
N ALA A 225 -6.11 1.31 16.59
CA ALA A 225 -6.20 0.87 15.19
C ALA A 225 -5.10 -0.12 14.82
N ARG A 226 -3.86 0.14 15.26
CA ARG A 226 -2.73 -0.77 15.08
C ARG A 226 -3.01 -2.13 15.73
N LEU A 227 -3.37 -2.13 17.01
CA LEU A 227 -3.73 -3.34 17.74
C LEU A 227 -4.88 -4.10 17.05
N PHE A 228 -5.94 -3.39 16.65
CA PHE A 228 -7.13 -3.98 16.03
C PHE A 228 -6.82 -4.77 14.74
N VAL A 229 -5.86 -4.32 13.94
CA VAL A 229 -5.51 -4.97 12.67
C VAL A 229 -4.34 -5.95 12.76
N GLN A 230 -3.47 -5.80 13.75
CA GLN A 230 -2.24 -6.59 13.88
C GLN A 230 -2.42 -7.80 14.81
N GLU A 231 -2.94 -7.55 16.01
CA GLU A 231 -2.92 -8.53 17.09
C GLU A 231 -3.85 -9.72 16.87
N ARG A 232 -3.45 -10.86 17.37
CA ARG A 232 -4.27 -12.07 17.44
C ARG A 232 -3.83 -12.95 18.60
N ASP A 233 -4.75 -13.67 19.17
CA ASP A 233 -4.46 -14.77 20.09
C ASP A 233 -4.06 -16.02 19.28
N CYS A 234 -2.79 -16.37 19.31
CA CYS A 234 -2.26 -17.53 18.57
C CYS A 234 -2.72 -18.87 19.17
N ASN A 235 -3.26 -18.87 20.40
CA ASN A 235 -3.76 -20.08 21.08
C ASN A 235 -5.21 -20.40 20.69
N VAL A 236 -5.93 -19.44 20.09
CA VAL A 236 -7.32 -19.64 19.67
C VAL A 236 -7.38 -20.11 18.22
N ALA A 237 -8.06 -21.23 17.99
CA ALA A 237 -8.35 -21.71 16.65
C ALA A 237 -9.13 -20.64 15.86
N GLU A 238 -8.84 -20.50 14.57
CA GLU A 238 -9.50 -19.52 13.66
C GLU A 238 -9.14 -18.04 13.93
N SER A 239 -8.29 -17.71 14.92
CA SER A 239 -7.87 -16.33 15.20
C SER A 239 -7.28 -15.60 13.97
N ALA A 240 -6.72 -16.33 13.02
CA ALA A 240 -6.25 -15.79 11.76
C ALA A 240 -7.41 -15.29 10.88
N MET A 241 -8.56 -15.97 10.89
CA MET A 241 -9.77 -15.54 10.17
C MET A 241 -10.40 -14.33 10.84
N ASP A 242 -10.44 -14.32 12.19
CA ASP A 242 -10.92 -13.16 12.94
C ASP A 242 -10.06 -11.92 12.68
N ARG A 243 -8.73 -12.08 12.61
CA ARG A 243 -7.84 -10.97 12.21
C ARG A 243 -8.13 -10.49 10.79
N LEU A 244 -8.33 -11.40 9.84
CA LEU A 244 -8.66 -11.02 8.47
C LEU A 244 -10.00 -10.23 8.42
N SER A 245 -11.02 -10.68 9.13
CA SER A 245 -12.30 -9.97 9.24
C SER A 245 -12.13 -8.56 9.80
N ARG A 246 -11.34 -8.39 10.87
CA ARG A 246 -11.02 -7.08 11.44
C ARG A 246 -10.26 -6.18 10.45
N GLN A 247 -9.30 -6.73 9.73
CA GLN A 247 -8.57 -6.01 8.69
C GLN A 247 -9.49 -5.51 7.59
N GLU A 248 -10.40 -6.35 7.10
CA GLU A 248 -11.38 -5.97 6.08
C GLU A 248 -12.33 -4.88 6.60
N GLN A 249 -12.86 -5.04 7.81
CA GLN A 249 -13.74 -4.04 8.44
C GLN A 249 -13.02 -2.69 8.58
N TYR A 250 -11.79 -2.69 9.10
CA TYR A 250 -10.99 -1.48 9.25
C TYR A 250 -10.70 -0.81 7.90
N MET A 251 -10.26 -1.57 6.92
CA MET A 251 -9.92 -1.05 5.59
C MET A 251 -11.14 -0.42 4.89
N GLN A 252 -12.31 -1.06 4.96
CA GLN A 252 -13.54 -0.52 4.39
C GLN A 252 -13.95 0.80 5.06
N ALA A 253 -13.88 0.87 6.38
CA ALA A 253 -14.21 2.07 7.14
C ALA A 253 -13.19 3.20 6.90
N LEU A 254 -11.89 2.87 6.84
CA LEU A 254 -10.81 3.80 6.52
C LEU A 254 -10.97 4.39 5.12
N GLU A 255 -11.23 3.55 4.11
CA GLU A 255 -11.42 3.98 2.72
C GLU A 255 -12.53 5.02 2.61
N GLN A 256 -13.69 4.72 3.18
CA GLN A 256 -14.84 5.64 3.16
C GLN A 256 -14.52 6.97 3.86
N LEU A 257 -13.85 6.91 5.03
CA LEU A 257 -13.48 8.08 5.80
C LEU A 257 -12.41 8.91 5.08
N LEU A 258 -11.38 8.26 4.54
CA LEU A 258 -10.30 8.88 3.80
C LEU A 258 -10.82 9.61 2.56
N TYR A 259 -11.66 8.92 1.75
CA TYR A 259 -12.31 9.52 0.59
C TYR A 259 -13.11 10.79 0.95
N LYS A 260 -13.92 10.72 2.02
CA LYS A 260 -14.71 11.85 2.51
C LYS A 260 -13.83 13.02 2.98
N LYS A 261 -12.71 12.72 3.68
CA LYS A 261 -11.78 13.74 4.22
C LYS A 261 -10.96 14.39 3.11
N VAL A 262 -10.45 13.60 2.17
CA VAL A 262 -9.64 14.07 1.04
C VAL A 262 -10.47 14.96 0.10
N ARG A 263 -11.74 14.65 -0.14
CA ARG A 263 -12.63 15.55 -0.90
C ARG A 263 -12.82 16.91 -0.24
N LYS A 264 -12.74 16.98 1.10
CA LYS A 264 -12.82 18.24 1.84
C LYS A 264 -11.47 18.95 1.92
N ASN A 265 -10.39 18.20 2.03
CA ASN A 265 -9.03 18.70 2.11
C ASN A 265 -8.08 17.85 1.26
N PRO A 266 -7.88 18.22 -0.01
CA PRO A 266 -6.98 17.49 -0.92
C PRO A 266 -5.53 17.39 -0.45
N PHE A 267 -5.07 18.34 0.39
CA PHE A 267 -3.72 18.36 0.92
C PHE A 267 -3.48 17.34 2.05
N LEU A 268 -4.55 16.70 2.56
CA LEU A 268 -4.46 15.68 3.60
C LEU A 268 -3.53 14.53 3.20
N ILE A 269 -3.64 14.05 1.94
CA ILE A 269 -2.78 12.99 1.42
C ILE A 269 -1.30 13.38 1.48
N MET A 270 -0.97 14.61 1.05
CA MET A 270 0.41 15.10 1.09
C MET A 270 0.93 15.22 2.52
N LYS A 271 0.05 15.60 3.47
CA LYS A 271 0.40 15.63 4.90
C LYS A 271 0.72 14.23 5.41
N ILE A 272 -0.14 13.25 5.15
CA ILE A 272 0.06 11.85 5.54
C ILE A 272 1.36 11.31 4.96
N ILE A 273 1.58 11.45 3.65
CA ILE A 273 2.80 10.97 2.97
C ILE A 273 4.05 11.58 3.62
N LYS A 274 4.03 12.91 3.86
CA LYS A 274 5.16 13.61 4.48
C LYS A 274 5.43 13.06 5.89
N GLU A 275 4.40 12.85 6.68
CA GLU A 275 4.50 12.36 8.05
C GLU A 275 5.04 10.92 8.07
N LEU A 276 4.52 10.03 7.22
CA LEU A 276 5.00 8.66 7.09
C LEU A 276 6.46 8.59 6.63
N LYS A 277 6.85 9.42 5.64
CA LYS A 277 8.24 9.48 5.19
C LYS A 277 9.19 10.05 6.24
N SER A 278 8.75 11.03 7.03
CA SER A 278 9.59 11.62 8.09
C SER A 278 9.78 10.72 9.30
N ASN A 279 8.98 9.66 9.43
CA ASN A 279 9.08 8.63 10.46
C ASN A 279 9.60 7.29 9.91
N ASP A 280 10.12 7.26 8.68
CA ASP A 280 10.66 6.07 8.01
C ASP A 280 9.66 4.90 7.92
N MET A 281 8.37 5.22 7.84
CA MET A 281 7.26 4.24 7.81
C MET A 281 6.68 4.03 6.40
N LEU A 282 7.19 4.74 5.41
CA LEU A 282 6.78 4.63 4.01
C LEU A 282 7.99 4.64 3.10
N TYR A 283 8.15 3.59 2.31
CA TYR A 283 8.98 3.58 1.12
C TYR A 283 8.11 3.48 -0.12
N THR A 284 8.47 4.20 -1.18
CA THR A 284 7.89 4.03 -2.51
C THR A 284 8.78 4.65 -3.57
N ASP A 285 8.83 4.02 -4.72
CA ASP A 285 9.41 4.53 -5.96
C ASP A 285 8.46 5.47 -6.73
N MET A 286 7.22 5.65 -6.23
CA MET A 286 6.28 6.62 -6.79
C MET A 286 6.66 8.05 -6.45
N THR A 287 6.50 8.94 -7.41
CA THR A 287 6.54 10.39 -7.17
C THR A 287 5.30 10.84 -6.41
N ASN A 288 5.40 11.95 -5.69
CA ASN A 288 4.24 12.53 -5.00
C ASN A 288 3.08 12.84 -5.96
N ALA A 289 3.38 13.20 -7.22
CA ALA A 289 2.37 13.45 -8.23
C ALA A 289 1.61 12.19 -8.65
N GLU A 290 2.32 11.06 -8.79
CA GLU A 290 1.71 9.75 -9.08
C GLU A 290 0.81 9.30 -7.93
N ILE A 291 1.24 9.46 -6.68
CA ILE A 291 0.42 9.11 -5.51
C ILE A 291 -0.85 9.95 -5.48
N VAL A 292 -0.72 11.28 -5.64
CA VAL A 292 -1.90 12.17 -5.69
C VAL A 292 -2.84 11.78 -6.83
N TYR A 293 -2.31 11.46 -8.01
CA TYR A 293 -3.14 11.01 -9.13
C TYR A 293 -3.94 9.74 -8.79
N VAL A 294 -3.30 8.74 -8.18
CA VAL A 294 -3.97 7.47 -7.79
C VAL A 294 -5.13 7.73 -6.81
N PHE A 295 -4.97 8.67 -5.87
CA PHE A 295 -6.02 9.01 -4.92
C PHE A 295 -7.18 9.81 -5.49
N PHE A 296 -6.94 10.64 -6.53
CA PHE A 296 -7.98 11.49 -7.14
C PHE A 296 -8.60 10.90 -8.40
N ARG A 297 -8.24 9.69 -8.73
CA ARG A 297 -8.78 8.97 -9.87
C ARG A 297 -10.14 8.38 -9.58
#